data_ecdf1211aa86cda71ecc25ee06e9c775
#
_entry.id   ecdf1211aa86cda71ecc25ee06e9c775
#
_cell.length_a   1.000
_cell.length_b   1.000
_cell.length_c   1.000
_cell.angle_alpha   90.00
_cell.angle_beta   90.00
_cell.angle_gamma   90.00
#
_symmetry.space_group_name_H-M   'P 1'
#
loop_
_entity.id
_entity.type
_entity.pdbx_description
1 polymer ?
#
loop_
_entity_poly.entity_id
_entity_poly.type
_entity_poly.pdbx_seq_one_letter_code
_entity_poly.pdbx_strand_id
1 'polypeptide(L)' 'MRAKYYTRFLLRSAEPGFADEYSGVVALSHAVNQVLEPHEIEAVLAENFHRDQQEVELLNWSRIH' A
#
# COMPACT_ATOMS: atom_id res chain seq x y z
N MET A 1 12.47 14.91 0.52
CA MET A 1 12.09 14.60 -0.87
C MET A 1 10.93 13.63 -0.86
N ARG A 2 9.86 13.99 -1.57
CA ARG A 2 8.69 13.10 -1.65
C ARG A 2 8.85 12.12 -2.79
N ALA A 3 8.50 10.88 -2.53
CA ALA A 3 8.43 9.85 -3.56
C ALA A 3 6.97 9.45 -3.75
N LYS A 4 6.54 9.35 -5.00
CA LYS A 4 5.19 8.93 -5.33
C LYS A 4 5.24 7.54 -5.93
N TYR A 5 4.27 6.71 -5.53
CA TYR A 5 4.18 5.34 -6.00
C TYR A 5 2.78 5.05 -6.49
N TYR A 6 2.69 4.45 -7.67
CA TYR A 6 1.47 3.82 -8.12
C TYR A 6 1.35 2.48 -7.41
N THR A 7 0.17 2.20 -6.88
CA THR A 7 -0.06 0.95 -6.15
C THR A 7 -1.32 0.27 -6.61
N ARG A 8 -1.29 -1.04 -6.56
CA ARG A 8 -2.46 -1.89 -6.74
C ARG A 8 -2.48 -2.87 -5.60
N PHE A 9 -3.57 -2.91 -4.86
CA PHE A 9 -3.60 -3.64 -3.60
C PHE A 9 -4.98 -4.20 -3.31
N LEU A 10 -5.02 -5.19 -2.42
CA LEU A 10 -6.25 -5.74 -1.88
C LEU A 10 -6.45 -5.25 -0.46
N LEU A 11 -7.69 -4.91 -0.14
CA LEU A 11 -8.11 -4.69 1.25
C LEU A 11 -8.99 -5.87 1.65
N ARG A 12 -8.54 -6.61 2.65
CA ARG A 12 -9.29 -7.75 3.16
C ARG A 12 -10.36 -7.28 4.12
N SER A 13 -11.55 -7.82 3.95
CA SER A 13 -12.65 -7.56 4.86
C SER A 13 -12.46 -8.35 6.16
N ALA A 14 -13.11 -7.91 7.23
CA ALA A 14 -13.18 -8.69 8.47
C ALA A 14 -13.91 -10.02 8.27
N GLU A 15 -14.74 -10.12 7.24
CA GLU A 15 -15.43 -11.37 6.91
C GLU A 15 -14.52 -12.23 6.02
N PRO A 16 -14.30 -13.50 6.38
CA PRO A 16 -13.46 -14.38 5.57
C PRO A 16 -13.98 -14.52 4.15
N GLY A 17 -13.08 -14.51 3.20
CA GLY A 17 -13.38 -14.71 1.80
C GLY A 17 -13.69 -13.46 1.01
N PHE A 18 -13.70 -12.29 1.64
CA PHE A 18 -13.94 -11.03 0.93
C PHE A 18 -12.68 -10.18 0.90
N ALA A 19 -12.31 -9.75 -0.29
CA ALA A 19 -11.24 -8.80 -0.50
C ALA A 19 -11.60 -7.94 -1.69
N ASP A 20 -11.42 -6.63 -1.56
CA ASP A 20 -11.67 -5.69 -2.64
C ASP A 20 -10.34 -5.20 -3.20
N GLU A 21 -10.26 -5.12 -4.52
CA GLU A 21 -9.06 -4.64 -5.19
C GLU A 21 -9.18 -3.16 -5.46
N TYR A 22 -8.12 -2.44 -5.13
CA TYR A 22 -8.04 -1.00 -5.32
C TYR A 22 -6.74 -0.63 -6.00
N SER A 23 -6.73 0.53 -6.61
CA SER A 23 -5.50 1.12 -7.14
C SER A 23 -5.47 2.60 -6.76
N GLY A 24 -4.26 3.13 -6.63
CA GLY A 24 -4.11 4.52 -6.27
C GLY A 24 -2.65 4.92 -6.19
N VAL A 25 -2.44 6.22 -6.02
CA VAL A 25 -1.10 6.78 -5.87
C VAL A 25 -0.90 7.18 -4.41
N VAL A 26 0.22 6.74 -3.84
CA VAL A 26 0.61 7.14 -2.49
C VAL A 26 1.87 7.98 -2.56
N ALA A 27 1.97 8.97 -1.69
CA ALA A 27 3.16 9.79 -1.56
C ALA A 27 3.83 9.47 -0.23
N LEU A 28 5.12 9.18 -0.28
CA LEU A 28 5.93 8.97 0.91
C LEU A 28 6.81 10.18 1.12
N SER A 29 7.12 10.48 2.40
CA SER A 29 7.94 11.63 2.74
C SER A 29 9.40 11.49 2.29
N HIS A 30 9.81 10.27 1.98
CA HIS A 30 11.17 9.96 1.56
C HIS A 30 11.16 8.74 0.63
N ALA A 31 12.21 8.61 -0.16
CA ALA A 31 12.42 7.39 -0.95
C ALA A 31 12.85 6.28 0.00
N VAL A 32 12.22 5.12 -0.12
CA VAL A 32 12.48 4.00 0.78
C VAL A 32 13.45 3.01 0.14
N ASN A 33 14.07 2.21 0.99
CA ASN A 33 14.95 1.15 0.58
C ASN A 33 14.14 0.07 -0.15
N GLN A 34 14.66 -0.46 -1.25
CA GLN A 34 13.97 -1.46 -2.07
C GLN A 34 13.50 -2.66 -1.26
N VAL A 35 14.24 -3.05 -0.24
CA VAL A 35 13.87 -4.20 0.58
C VAL A 35 12.64 -3.91 1.44
N LEU A 36 12.49 -2.66 1.87
CA LEU A 36 11.42 -2.27 2.78
C LEU A 36 10.24 -1.58 2.10
N GLU A 37 10.37 -1.24 0.82
CA GLU A 37 9.35 -0.50 0.09
C GLU A 37 7.95 -1.13 0.19
N PRO A 38 7.78 -2.44 -0.07
CA PRO A 38 6.43 -3.00 -0.01
C PRO A 38 5.79 -2.87 1.37
N HIS A 39 6.57 -3.09 2.43
CA HIS A 39 6.05 -2.99 3.80
C HIS A 39 5.69 -1.55 4.17
N GLU A 40 6.51 -0.60 3.75
CA GLU A 40 6.22 0.81 4.03
C GLU A 40 5.00 1.28 3.27
N ILE A 41 4.84 0.88 2.01
CA ILE A 41 3.66 1.22 1.24
C ILE A 41 2.42 0.61 1.86
N GLU A 42 2.48 -0.64 2.27
CA GLU A 42 1.36 -1.29 2.95
C GLU A 42 0.98 -0.58 4.24
N ALA A 43 1.96 -0.14 5.01
CA ALA A 43 1.70 0.59 6.25
C ALA A 43 0.98 1.91 5.98
N VAL A 44 1.41 2.65 4.96
CA VAL A 44 0.77 3.91 4.58
C VAL A 44 -0.67 3.67 4.11
N LEU A 45 -0.88 2.64 3.29
CA LEU A 45 -2.22 2.30 2.83
C LEU A 45 -3.12 1.91 4.00
N ALA A 46 -2.61 1.10 4.92
CA ALA A 46 -3.37 0.69 6.09
C ALA A 46 -3.80 1.89 6.92
N GLU A 47 -2.88 2.83 7.14
CA GLU A 47 -3.18 4.04 7.88
C GLU A 47 -4.25 4.89 7.19
N ASN A 48 -4.15 5.06 5.87
CA ASN A 48 -5.10 5.86 5.10
C ASN A 48 -6.50 5.28 5.11
N PHE A 49 -6.62 3.95 5.17
CA PHE A 49 -7.92 3.28 5.17
C PHE A 49 -8.37 2.86 6.58
N HIS A 50 -7.60 3.23 7.61
CA HIS A 50 -7.91 2.85 9.00
C HIS A 50 -8.03 1.33 9.17
N ARG A 51 -7.10 0.61 8.55
CA ARG A 51 -7.03 -0.85 8.60
C ARG A 51 -5.72 -1.29 9.22
N ASP A 52 -5.68 -2.55 9.68
CA ASP A 52 -4.42 -3.15 10.08
C ASP A 52 -3.59 -3.47 8.85
N GLN A 53 -2.27 -3.37 8.99
CA GLN A 53 -1.37 -3.64 7.88
C GLN A 53 -1.56 -5.06 7.33
N GLN A 54 -1.95 -6.00 8.18
CA GLN A 54 -2.21 -7.38 7.79
C GLN A 54 -3.40 -7.53 6.84
N GLU A 55 -4.31 -6.54 6.84
CA GLU A 55 -5.48 -6.53 5.97
C GLU A 55 -5.18 -5.97 4.59
N VAL A 56 -4.00 -5.40 4.40
CA VAL A 56 -3.57 -4.82 3.12
C VAL A 56 -2.59 -5.76 2.45
N GLU A 57 -2.90 -6.18 1.23
CA GLU A 57 -2.00 -6.98 0.43
C GLU A 57 -1.60 -6.20 -0.82
N LEU A 58 -0.34 -5.81 -0.90
CA LEU A 58 0.17 -5.07 -2.05
C LEU A 58 0.42 -6.04 -3.20
N LEU A 59 -0.28 -5.83 -4.31
CA LEU A 59 -0.18 -6.69 -5.49
C LEU A 59 0.87 -6.21 -6.46
N ASN A 60 0.93 -4.90 -6.66
CA ASN A 60 1.86 -4.29 -7.59
C ASN A 60 2.15 -2.87 -7.14
N TRP A 61 3.33 -2.40 -7.45
CA TRP A 61 3.73 -1.03 -7.12
C TRP A 61 4.85 -0.60 -8.05
N SER A 62 4.88 0.69 -8.34
CA SER A 62 5.97 1.25 -9.14
C SER A 62 6.16 2.71 -8.76
N ARG A 63 7.40 3.14 -8.77
CA ARG A 63 7.71 4.53 -8.48
C ARG A 63 7.37 5.40 -9.67
N ILE A 64 6.70 6.52 -9.39
CA ILE A 64 6.37 7.53 -10.41
C ILE A 64 7.46 8.59 -10.35
N HIS A 65 8.06 8.84 -11.48
CA HIS A 65 9.14 9.83 -11.59
C HIS A 65 8.64 11.16 -12.13
#